data_a3bbb04b0d4e01b5c9fc6bd2ac1fb10c
#
_entry.id   a3bbb04b0d4e01b5c9fc6bd2ac1fb10c
#
_cell.length_a   1.000
_cell.length_b   1.000
_cell.length_c   1.000
_cell.angle_alpha   90.00
_cell.angle_beta   90.00
_cell.angle_gamma   90.00
#
_symmetry.space_group_name_H-M   'P 1'
#
loop_
_entity.id
_entity.type
_entity.pdbx_description
1 polymer ?
#
loop_
_entity_poly.entity_id
_entity_poly.type
_entity_poly.pdbx_seq_one_letter_code
_entity_poly.pdbx_strand_id
1 'polypeptide(L)'
;MKKELPIYEIMIDLNDPETTVSFNSLVEFPAHEKNFETFNKRVKYEFNEEQQVITGIAISADTPIYRYDENSKEEYYVVFKKDAIRDIILDYARRNNFNNVNLDHNPHKVVDGVFMVMSYQIDNERGFTAPERFKDANDGSWLVSYKVTDKALFEKAKNGEFNGFSIEGVFTLLETDKTKESEFEAILKEVQFWRRNIERIRMFNDYPEAVSNNAKRGIELNQKYGNKCATRVGRLRATTLANRDTVSVAIIKRMYSYLSRAEAYYDESDESACGTISFLLWGGKAGLRWSESKLKEIGEL
;
A
#
# COMPACT_ATOMS: atom_id res chain seq x y z
N MET A 1 18.64 -30.63 -2.56
CA MET A 1 17.46 -30.27 -1.78
C MET A 1 16.99 -28.92 -2.29
N LYS A 2 15.76 -28.78 -2.79
CA LYS A 2 15.20 -27.45 -3.11
C LYS A 2 15.05 -26.69 -1.79
N LYS A 3 15.68 -25.53 -1.70
CA LYS A 3 15.53 -24.64 -0.53
C LYS A 3 14.05 -24.21 -0.49
N GLU A 4 13.32 -24.56 0.56
CA GLU A 4 11.97 -24.03 0.75
C GLU A 4 12.08 -22.53 1.03
N LEU A 5 11.37 -21.73 0.25
CA LEU A 5 11.35 -20.29 0.41
C LEU A 5 10.48 -19.92 1.61
N PRO A 6 10.86 -18.89 2.37
CA PRO A 6 10.04 -18.40 3.49
C PRO A 6 8.70 -17.85 2.96
N ILE A 7 7.67 -17.97 3.81
CA ILE A 7 6.34 -17.43 3.52
C ILE A 7 6.04 -16.37 4.57
N TYR A 8 5.63 -15.18 4.12
CA TYR A 8 5.22 -14.07 4.97
C TYR A 8 3.74 -13.80 4.81
N GLU A 9 3.04 -13.56 5.92
CA GLU A 9 1.68 -13.05 5.89
C GLU A 9 1.69 -11.53 5.71
N ILE A 10 0.84 -11.05 4.80
CA ILE A 10 0.66 -9.62 4.59
C ILE A 10 -0.42 -9.11 5.54
N MET A 11 -0.11 -8.01 6.21
CA MET A 11 -1.05 -7.27 7.06
C MET A 11 -1.00 -5.78 6.78
N ILE A 12 -2.09 -5.08 7.12
CA ILE A 12 -2.10 -3.63 7.30
C ILE A 12 -2.37 -3.31 8.77
N ASP A 13 -1.79 -2.22 9.26
CA ASP A 13 -2.14 -1.67 10.56
C ASP A 13 -3.18 -0.55 10.34
N LEU A 14 -4.41 -0.80 10.76
CA LEU A 14 -5.51 0.17 10.61
C LEU A 14 -5.26 1.50 11.35
N ASN A 15 -4.32 1.50 12.30
CA ASN A 15 -3.91 2.69 13.06
C ASN A 15 -2.69 3.38 12.43
N ASP A 16 -1.96 2.71 11.53
CA ASP A 16 -0.85 3.32 10.78
C ASP A 16 -1.37 3.81 9.43
N PRO A 17 -1.49 5.14 9.22
CA PRO A 17 -2.00 5.68 7.97
C PRO A 17 -1.10 5.40 6.77
N GLU A 18 0.09 4.87 6.97
CA GLU A 18 1.04 4.55 5.90
C GLU A 18 0.90 3.11 5.41
N THR A 19 0.42 2.19 6.23
CA THR A 19 0.04 0.86 5.77
C THR A 19 -1.37 0.92 5.16
N THR A 20 -1.45 0.82 3.85
CA THR A 20 -2.73 0.95 3.13
C THR A 20 -2.62 0.41 1.72
N VAL A 21 -3.75 0.07 1.13
CA VAL A 21 -3.91 -0.13 -0.31
C VAL A 21 -4.33 1.20 -0.96
N SER A 22 -3.47 1.75 -1.79
CA SER A 22 -3.69 3.05 -2.42
C SER A 22 -4.41 2.95 -3.76
N PHE A 23 -4.11 1.90 -4.54
CA PHE A 23 -4.67 1.67 -5.88
C PHE A 23 -5.09 0.21 -6.05
N ASN A 24 -6.04 0.00 -6.94
CA ASN A 24 -6.33 -1.29 -7.52
C ASN A 24 -6.11 -1.19 -9.03
N SER A 25 -4.98 -1.71 -9.51
CA SER A 25 -4.50 -1.52 -10.87
C SER A 25 -5.13 -2.51 -11.83
N LEU A 26 -5.42 -2.06 -13.05
CA LEU A 26 -5.64 -2.95 -14.19
C LEU A 26 -4.29 -3.36 -14.76
N VAL A 27 -4.00 -4.65 -14.79
CA VAL A 27 -2.67 -5.15 -15.15
C VAL A 27 -2.74 -6.26 -16.20
N GLU A 28 -1.72 -6.32 -17.06
CA GLU A 28 -1.52 -7.42 -18.00
C GLU A 28 -1.22 -8.72 -17.26
N PHE A 29 -0.39 -8.65 -16.20
CA PHE A 29 0.03 -9.80 -15.40
C PHE A 29 -0.29 -9.57 -13.92
N PRO A 30 -1.46 -10.01 -13.42
CA PRO A 30 -1.77 -9.90 -12.01
C PRO A 30 -0.80 -10.71 -11.15
N ALA A 31 -0.52 -10.22 -9.95
CA ALA A 31 0.53 -10.77 -9.07
C ALA A 31 0.36 -12.27 -8.76
N HIS A 32 -0.87 -12.74 -8.67
CA HIS A 32 -1.20 -14.15 -8.43
C HIS A 32 -1.01 -15.05 -9.66
N GLU A 33 -0.83 -14.48 -10.87
CA GLU A 33 -0.55 -15.27 -12.10
C GLU A 33 0.94 -15.45 -12.38
N LYS A 34 1.81 -14.55 -11.92
CA LYS A 34 3.26 -14.57 -12.26
C LYS A 34 4.03 -15.76 -11.70
N ASN A 35 3.46 -16.49 -10.74
CA ASN A 35 4.22 -17.47 -9.97
C ASN A 35 3.71 -18.92 -10.06
N PHE A 36 2.69 -19.15 -10.84
CA PHE A 36 2.19 -20.50 -11.10
C PHE A 36 2.34 -20.86 -12.58
N GLU A 37 3.54 -21.26 -12.95
CA GLU A 37 3.65 -22.20 -14.07
C GLU A 37 2.81 -23.42 -13.71
N THR A 38 1.77 -23.65 -14.48
CA THR A 38 1.20 -24.94 -14.83
C THR A 38 -0.17 -25.37 -14.34
N PHE A 39 -0.80 -24.90 -13.26
CA PHE A 39 -1.98 -25.66 -12.82
C PHE A 39 -3.29 -24.90 -12.51
N ASN A 40 -3.33 -23.58 -12.61
CA ASN A 40 -4.60 -22.88 -12.36
C ASN A 40 -5.14 -22.19 -13.61
N LYS A 41 -6.38 -22.52 -13.97
CA LYS A 41 -7.18 -21.77 -14.92
C LYS A 41 -7.09 -20.30 -14.58
N ARG A 42 -6.63 -19.48 -15.54
CA ARG A 42 -6.58 -18.03 -15.41
C ARG A 42 -7.91 -17.53 -14.88
N VAL A 43 -7.92 -16.93 -13.71
CA VAL A 43 -9.10 -16.23 -13.18
C VAL A 43 -9.22 -14.96 -13.99
N LYS A 44 -9.98 -15.02 -15.07
CA LYS A 44 -10.19 -13.91 -15.98
C LYS A 44 -11.29 -12.99 -15.43
N TYR A 45 -11.25 -11.74 -15.88
CA TYR A 45 -12.37 -10.84 -15.74
C TYR A 45 -13.67 -11.45 -16.27
N GLU A 46 -14.78 -11.05 -15.67
CA GLU A 46 -16.11 -11.14 -16.24
C GLU A 46 -16.51 -9.76 -16.76
N PHE A 47 -16.99 -9.70 -18.00
CA PHE A 47 -17.40 -8.48 -18.66
C PHE A 47 -18.91 -8.40 -18.77
N ASN A 48 -19.51 -7.32 -18.28
CA ASN A 48 -20.85 -6.91 -18.62
C ASN A 48 -20.75 -5.80 -19.68
N GLU A 49 -20.99 -6.18 -20.94
CA GLU A 49 -20.84 -5.27 -22.10
C GLU A 49 -21.85 -4.13 -22.11
N GLU A 50 -23.10 -4.39 -21.73
CA GLU A 50 -24.15 -3.36 -21.70
C GLU A 50 -23.82 -2.28 -20.68
N GLN A 51 -23.32 -2.68 -19.54
CA GLN A 51 -23.00 -1.78 -18.44
C GLN A 51 -21.53 -1.31 -18.45
N GLN A 52 -20.68 -1.87 -19.31
CA GLN A 52 -19.23 -1.65 -19.31
C GLN A 52 -18.64 -1.87 -17.90
N VAL A 53 -18.97 -2.99 -17.28
CA VAL A 53 -18.49 -3.39 -15.95
C VAL A 53 -17.53 -4.56 -16.09
N ILE A 54 -16.41 -4.48 -15.41
CA ILE A 54 -15.40 -5.54 -15.29
C ILE A 54 -15.43 -6.06 -13.86
N THR A 55 -15.61 -7.37 -13.71
CA THR A 55 -15.63 -8.04 -12.40
C THR A 55 -14.44 -9.00 -12.29
N GLY A 56 -13.78 -9.05 -11.14
CA GLY A 56 -12.66 -9.95 -10.92
C GLY A 56 -12.21 -10.00 -9.45
N ILE A 57 -11.28 -10.90 -9.17
CA ILE A 57 -10.65 -11.02 -7.85
C ILE A 57 -9.52 -10.00 -7.75
N ALA A 58 -9.61 -9.10 -6.78
CA ALA A 58 -8.56 -8.13 -6.47
C ALA A 58 -7.45 -8.73 -5.58
N ILE A 59 -7.86 -9.56 -4.61
CA ILE A 59 -6.93 -10.30 -3.73
C ILE A 59 -7.44 -11.71 -3.56
N SER A 60 -6.60 -12.69 -3.86
CA SER A 60 -6.88 -14.11 -3.57
C SER A 60 -6.40 -14.46 -2.16
N ALA A 61 -7.30 -14.96 -1.32
CA ALA A 61 -6.95 -15.45 0.02
C ALA A 61 -6.11 -16.73 -0.07
N ASP A 62 -5.18 -16.89 0.88
CA ASP A 62 -4.36 -18.09 1.05
C ASP A 62 -3.60 -18.57 -0.20
N THR A 63 -3.39 -17.64 -1.15
CA THR A 63 -2.67 -17.92 -2.40
C THR A 63 -1.26 -17.36 -2.28
N PRO A 64 -0.20 -18.19 -2.28
CA PRO A 64 1.18 -17.72 -2.22
C PRO A 64 1.54 -16.91 -3.46
N ILE A 65 2.09 -15.74 -3.26
CA ILE A 65 2.56 -14.84 -4.30
C ILE A 65 4.07 -14.69 -4.16
N TYR A 66 4.81 -15.09 -5.19
CA TYR A 66 6.27 -14.98 -5.19
C TYR A 66 6.72 -13.52 -5.18
N ARG A 67 7.80 -13.26 -4.44
CA ARG A 67 8.48 -11.96 -4.39
C ARG A 67 9.98 -12.16 -4.43
N TYR A 68 10.63 -11.20 -5.04
CA TYR A 68 12.08 -11.07 -5.05
C TYR A 68 12.46 -9.68 -4.58
N ASP A 69 13.28 -9.61 -3.54
CA ASP A 69 13.83 -8.34 -3.06
C ASP A 69 15.16 -8.07 -3.76
N GLU A 70 15.21 -7.01 -4.56
CA GLU A 70 16.41 -6.63 -5.30
C GLU A 70 17.56 -6.18 -4.40
N ASN A 71 17.27 -5.67 -3.20
CA ASN A 71 18.28 -5.18 -2.29
C ASN A 71 18.96 -6.31 -1.51
N SER A 72 18.16 -7.20 -0.91
CA SER A 72 18.67 -8.35 -0.15
C SER A 72 19.00 -9.56 -1.03
N LYS A 73 18.55 -9.57 -2.31
CA LYS A 73 18.64 -10.72 -3.23
C LYS A 73 17.91 -11.96 -2.71
N GLU A 74 16.88 -11.75 -1.90
CA GLU A 74 16.11 -12.82 -1.30
C GLU A 74 14.84 -13.11 -2.07
N GLU A 75 14.51 -14.40 -2.16
CA GLU A 75 13.27 -14.90 -2.74
C GLU A 75 12.37 -15.38 -1.61
N TYR A 76 11.09 -15.02 -1.67
CA TYR A 76 10.11 -15.40 -0.67
C TYR A 76 8.70 -15.41 -1.25
N TYR A 77 7.76 -15.99 -0.50
CA TYR A 77 6.33 -15.90 -0.81
C TYR A 77 5.63 -14.97 0.16
N VAL A 78 4.58 -14.30 -0.31
CA VAL A 78 3.65 -13.59 0.54
C VAL A 78 2.24 -14.16 0.37
N VAL A 79 1.46 -14.16 1.45
CA VAL A 79 0.06 -14.61 1.44
C VAL A 79 -0.83 -13.57 2.12
N PHE A 80 -2.04 -13.43 1.63
CA PHE A 80 -3.08 -12.65 2.27
C PHE A 80 -4.05 -13.59 2.99
N LYS A 81 -4.19 -13.44 4.29
CA LYS A 81 -5.19 -14.17 5.08
C LYS A 81 -6.55 -13.49 5.04
N LYS A 82 -7.63 -14.24 5.25
CA LYS A 82 -9.02 -13.74 5.24
C LYS A 82 -9.20 -12.47 6.09
N ASP A 83 -8.61 -12.45 7.30
CA ASP A 83 -8.72 -11.30 8.20
C ASP A 83 -7.94 -10.08 7.68
N ALA A 84 -6.74 -10.28 7.16
CA ALA A 84 -5.95 -9.21 6.54
C ALA A 84 -6.67 -8.60 5.33
N ILE A 85 -7.31 -9.44 4.50
CA ILE A 85 -8.11 -8.96 3.36
C ILE A 85 -9.30 -8.14 3.84
N ARG A 86 -9.98 -8.57 4.92
CA ARG A 86 -11.08 -7.79 5.52
C ARG A 86 -10.61 -6.40 5.96
N ASP A 87 -9.48 -6.33 6.64
CA ASP A 87 -8.93 -5.07 7.12
C ASP A 87 -8.52 -4.16 5.96
N ILE A 88 -7.96 -4.73 4.88
CA ILE A 88 -7.68 -4.00 3.62
C ILE A 88 -8.96 -3.41 3.02
N ILE A 89 -10.03 -4.21 2.91
CA ILE A 89 -11.32 -3.75 2.36
C ILE A 89 -11.88 -2.59 3.20
N LEU A 90 -11.84 -2.71 4.52
CA LEU A 90 -12.31 -1.67 5.43
C LEU A 90 -11.50 -0.38 5.31
N ASP A 91 -10.17 -0.46 5.26
CA ASP A 91 -9.30 0.69 5.07
C ASP A 91 -9.50 1.35 3.70
N TYR A 92 -9.60 0.54 2.65
CA TYR A 92 -9.86 1.01 1.28
C TYR A 92 -11.17 1.79 1.17
N ALA A 93 -12.23 1.26 1.79
CA ALA A 93 -13.53 1.91 1.87
C ALA A 93 -13.48 3.19 2.71
N ARG A 94 -12.87 3.14 3.91
CA ARG A 94 -12.73 4.30 4.81
C ARG A 94 -11.99 5.47 4.15
N ARG A 95 -11.00 5.17 3.31
CA ARG A 95 -10.21 6.18 2.58
C ARG A 95 -10.85 6.64 1.28
N ASN A 96 -12.02 6.09 0.92
CA ASN A 96 -12.71 6.39 -0.33
C ASN A 96 -11.84 6.20 -1.58
N ASN A 97 -11.08 5.10 -1.62
CA ASN A 97 -10.15 4.79 -2.70
C ASN A 97 -10.82 4.14 -3.94
N PHE A 98 -12.16 4.15 -4.01
CA PHE A 98 -12.94 3.47 -5.05
C PHE A 98 -12.63 3.93 -6.49
N ASN A 99 -12.10 5.13 -6.64
CA ASN A 99 -11.73 5.71 -7.94
C ASN A 99 -10.20 5.67 -8.19
N ASN A 100 -9.43 5.08 -7.27
CA ASN A 100 -7.98 5.02 -7.40
C ASN A 100 -7.57 3.82 -8.25
N VAL A 101 -7.63 4.00 -9.57
CA VAL A 101 -7.24 2.99 -10.55
C VAL A 101 -6.11 3.54 -11.41
N ASN A 102 -5.07 2.73 -11.64
CA ASN A 102 -4.02 3.02 -12.62
C ASN A 102 -3.79 1.80 -13.53
N LEU A 103 -2.92 1.94 -14.50
CA LEU A 103 -2.55 0.87 -15.42
C LEU A 103 -1.14 0.39 -15.11
N ASP A 104 -0.96 -0.93 -14.99
CA ASP A 104 0.31 -1.64 -14.81
C ASP A 104 1.19 -1.07 -13.69
N HIS A 105 0.57 -0.72 -12.56
CA HIS A 105 1.26 -0.14 -11.40
C HIS A 105 2.02 1.15 -11.71
N ASN A 106 1.60 1.88 -12.76
CA ASN A 106 2.23 3.12 -13.13
C ASN A 106 1.50 4.31 -12.47
N PRO A 107 2.10 5.00 -11.49
CA PRO A 107 1.47 6.11 -10.79
C PRO A 107 1.17 7.33 -11.68
N HIS A 108 1.78 7.37 -12.88
CA HIS A 108 1.51 8.42 -13.88
C HIS A 108 0.38 8.04 -14.86
N LYS A 109 -0.09 6.80 -14.82
CA LYS A 109 -1.19 6.30 -15.65
C LYS A 109 -2.46 6.09 -14.82
N VAL A 110 -2.80 7.06 -13.99
CA VAL A 110 -4.09 7.07 -13.28
C VAL A 110 -5.21 7.27 -14.30
N VAL A 111 -6.27 6.48 -14.17
CA VAL A 111 -7.35 6.43 -15.16
C VAL A 111 -8.58 7.12 -14.59
N ASP A 112 -9.05 8.15 -15.30
CA ASP A 112 -10.33 8.78 -14.99
C ASP A 112 -11.49 7.95 -15.56
N GLY A 113 -12.64 7.99 -14.88
CA GLY A 113 -13.84 7.29 -15.34
C GLY A 113 -13.83 5.77 -15.11
N VAL A 114 -12.90 5.27 -14.30
CA VAL A 114 -12.92 3.90 -13.78
C VAL A 114 -13.18 3.97 -12.28
N PHE A 115 -14.27 3.38 -11.82
CA PHE A 115 -14.66 3.43 -10.42
C PHE A 115 -15.35 2.15 -9.99
N MET A 116 -15.16 1.80 -8.73
CA MET A 116 -15.72 0.60 -8.12
C MET A 116 -17.23 0.73 -7.91
N VAL A 117 -17.99 -0.25 -8.38
CA VAL A 117 -19.46 -0.33 -8.23
C VAL A 117 -19.88 -1.48 -7.34
N MET A 118 -19.01 -2.44 -7.10
CA MET A 118 -19.26 -3.56 -6.19
C MET A 118 -17.94 -3.98 -5.54
N SER A 119 -18.02 -4.30 -4.25
CA SER A 119 -16.92 -4.77 -3.43
C SER A 119 -17.44 -5.66 -2.33
N TYR A 120 -17.01 -6.92 -2.26
CA TYR A 120 -17.25 -7.74 -1.09
C TYR A 120 -16.17 -8.81 -0.91
N GLN A 121 -16.00 -9.24 0.32
CA GLN A 121 -15.21 -10.41 0.64
C GLN A 121 -16.06 -11.66 0.48
N ILE A 122 -15.52 -12.67 -0.20
CA ILE A 122 -16.15 -13.98 -0.26
C ILE A 122 -16.16 -14.54 1.17
N ASP A 123 -17.35 -14.86 1.67
CA ASP A 123 -17.58 -15.40 3.01
C ASP A 123 -18.72 -16.43 2.93
N ASN A 124 -18.34 -17.68 2.70
CA ASN A 124 -19.27 -18.77 2.49
C ASN A 124 -20.13 -19.04 3.73
N GLU A 125 -19.60 -18.84 4.93
CA GLU A 125 -20.34 -19.01 6.19
C GLU A 125 -21.47 -18.01 6.33
N ARG A 126 -21.28 -16.79 5.82
CA ARG A 126 -22.28 -15.71 5.85
C ARG A 126 -23.14 -15.64 4.58
N GLY A 127 -22.92 -16.55 3.62
CA GLY A 127 -23.67 -16.60 2.38
C GLY A 127 -23.21 -15.66 1.28
N PHE A 128 -22.07 -14.97 1.46
CA PHE A 128 -21.43 -14.16 0.42
C PHE A 128 -20.54 -15.04 -0.45
N THR A 129 -21.18 -15.87 -1.29
CA THR A 129 -20.47 -16.85 -2.12
C THR A 129 -19.91 -16.23 -3.39
N ALA A 130 -18.87 -16.87 -3.94
CA ALA A 130 -18.34 -16.49 -5.25
C ALA A 130 -19.36 -16.76 -6.36
N PRO A 131 -19.48 -15.87 -7.36
CA PRO A 131 -20.24 -16.18 -8.59
C PRO A 131 -19.68 -17.41 -9.29
N GLU A 132 -20.51 -18.10 -10.10
CA GLU A 132 -20.13 -19.36 -10.78
C GLU A 132 -18.80 -19.25 -11.55
N ARG A 133 -18.54 -18.09 -12.17
CA ARG A 133 -17.30 -17.83 -12.90
C ARG A 133 -16.06 -17.82 -12.00
N PHE A 134 -16.22 -17.48 -10.74
CA PHE A 134 -15.15 -17.37 -9.74
C PHE A 134 -15.28 -18.44 -8.64
N LYS A 135 -16.00 -19.52 -8.91
CA LYS A 135 -16.28 -20.59 -7.92
C LYS A 135 -15.03 -21.23 -7.32
N ASP A 136 -13.91 -21.17 -8.05
CA ASP A 136 -12.63 -21.70 -7.60
C ASP A 136 -11.85 -20.69 -6.71
N ALA A 137 -12.41 -19.49 -6.47
CA ALA A 137 -11.79 -18.51 -5.58
C ALA A 137 -11.91 -18.96 -4.12
N ASN A 138 -10.81 -18.83 -3.38
CA ASN A 138 -10.76 -19.20 -1.98
C ASN A 138 -11.70 -18.33 -1.14
N ASP A 139 -12.30 -18.93 -0.10
CA ASP A 139 -13.02 -18.19 0.93
C ASP A 139 -12.11 -17.12 1.53
N GLY A 140 -12.63 -15.92 1.76
CA GLY A 140 -11.84 -14.77 2.20
C GLY A 140 -11.31 -13.89 1.07
N SER A 141 -11.36 -14.30 -0.19
CA SER A 141 -10.90 -13.49 -1.33
C SER A 141 -11.76 -12.24 -1.52
N TRP A 142 -11.13 -11.17 -2.05
CA TRP A 142 -11.80 -9.90 -2.34
C TRP A 142 -12.26 -9.85 -3.79
N LEU A 143 -13.57 -9.87 -4.01
CA LEU A 143 -14.20 -9.71 -5.32
C LEU A 143 -14.65 -8.26 -5.51
N VAL A 144 -14.35 -7.70 -6.69
CA VAL A 144 -14.66 -6.32 -7.04
C VAL A 144 -15.26 -6.21 -8.43
N SER A 145 -16.06 -5.18 -8.64
CA SER A 145 -16.52 -4.78 -9.98
C SER A 145 -16.24 -3.31 -10.20
N TYR A 146 -15.70 -2.98 -11.36
CA TYR A 146 -15.43 -1.62 -11.78
C TYR A 146 -16.23 -1.24 -13.03
N LYS A 147 -16.88 -0.09 -12.99
CA LYS A 147 -17.41 0.58 -14.16
C LYS A 147 -16.26 1.24 -14.91
N VAL A 148 -16.19 1.02 -16.21
CA VAL A 148 -15.24 1.67 -17.11
C VAL A 148 -16.03 2.53 -18.10
N THR A 149 -15.93 3.85 -17.99
CA THR A 149 -16.71 4.76 -18.84
C THR A 149 -16.09 4.95 -20.22
N ASP A 150 -14.75 4.80 -20.31
CA ASP A 150 -14.03 4.86 -21.59
C ASP A 150 -14.19 3.53 -22.34
N LYS A 151 -14.87 3.59 -23.49
CA LYS A 151 -15.08 2.42 -24.35
C LYS A 151 -13.78 1.83 -24.90
N ALA A 152 -12.79 2.68 -25.22
CA ALA A 152 -11.52 2.22 -25.76
C ALA A 152 -10.74 1.42 -24.70
N LEU A 153 -10.74 1.91 -23.45
CA LEU A 153 -10.12 1.19 -22.33
C LEU A 153 -10.87 -0.12 -22.02
N PHE A 154 -12.21 -0.10 -22.06
CA PHE A 154 -13.02 -1.31 -21.86
C PHE A 154 -12.73 -2.39 -22.92
N GLU A 155 -12.63 -2.00 -24.21
CA GLU A 155 -12.28 -2.92 -25.30
C GLU A 155 -10.83 -3.45 -25.15
N LYS A 156 -9.89 -2.64 -24.69
CA LYS A 156 -8.52 -3.10 -24.40
C LYS A 156 -8.51 -4.20 -23.34
N ALA A 157 -9.23 -4.01 -22.24
CA ALA A 157 -9.35 -5.04 -21.20
C ALA A 157 -10.03 -6.31 -21.76
N LYS A 158 -11.10 -6.17 -22.55
CA LYS A 158 -11.80 -7.27 -23.19
C LYS A 158 -10.91 -8.06 -24.17
N ASN A 159 -10.04 -7.36 -24.89
CA ASN A 159 -9.08 -7.95 -25.83
C ASN A 159 -7.86 -8.57 -25.16
N GLY A 160 -7.76 -8.48 -23.83
CA GLY A 160 -6.70 -9.13 -23.06
C GLY A 160 -5.42 -8.30 -22.91
N GLU A 161 -5.47 -6.98 -23.16
CA GLU A 161 -4.37 -6.08 -22.77
C GLU A 161 -4.27 -5.98 -21.24
N PHE A 162 -5.40 -6.14 -20.52
CA PHE A 162 -5.43 -6.24 -19.08
C PHE A 162 -6.17 -7.53 -18.68
N ASN A 163 -5.54 -8.36 -17.87
CA ASN A 163 -6.02 -9.70 -17.54
C ASN A 163 -6.43 -9.88 -16.09
N GLY A 164 -6.19 -8.90 -15.23
CA GLY A 164 -6.53 -8.98 -13.81
C GLY A 164 -6.41 -7.67 -13.07
N PHE A 165 -6.86 -7.69 -11.82
CA PHE A 165 -6.63 -6.65 -10.85
C PHE A 165 -5.37 -6.95 -10.06
N SER A 166 -4.65 -5.91 -9.64
CA SER A 166 -3.52 -6.03 -8.72
C SER A 166 -3.48 -4.81 -7.81
N ILE A 167 -3.39 -5.05 -6.52
CA ILE A 167 -3.37 -3.98 -5.52
C ILE A 167 -1.98 -3.37 -5.37
N GLU A 168 -1.95 -2.07 -5.11
CA GLU A 168 -0.76 -1.33 -4.71
C GLU A 168 -0.93 -0.76 -3.32
N GLY A 169 0.06 -0.99 -2.47
CA GLY A 169 0.00 -0.53 -1.10
C GLY A 169 1.32 -0.66 -0.36
N VAL A 170 1.29 -0.24 0.87
CA VAL A 170 2.37 -0.44 1.84
C VAL A 170 1.87 -1.40 2.89
N PHE A 171 2.58 -2.51 3.07
CA PHE A 171 2.16 -3.63 3.90
C PHE A 171 3.21 -3.95 4.96
N THR A 172 2.76 -4.52 6.06
CA THR A 172 3.63 -5.19 7.03
C THR A 172 3.71 -6.67 6.68
N LEU A 173 4.93 -7.24 6.70
CA LEU A 173 5.18 -8.65 6.49
C LEU A 173 5.43 -9.33 7.84
N LEU A 174 4.70 -10.42 8.12
CA LEU A 174 4.93 -11.29 9.25
C LEU A 174 5.43 -12.64 8.74
N GLU A 175 6.56 -13.10 9.25
CA GLU A 175 7.09 -14.43 8.90
C GLU A 175 6.19 -15.53 9.48
N THR A 176 5.76 -16.45 8.61
CA THR A 176 5.01 -17.64 9.03
C THR A 176 5.97 -18.77 9.31
N ASP A 177 6.11 -19.15 10.57
CA ASP A 177 6.87 -20.35 10.95
C ASP A 177 6.09 -21.62 10.58
N LYS A 178 6.70 -22.46 9.74
CA LYS A 178 6.15 -23.79 9.37
C LYS A 178 6.29 -24.85 10.46
N THR A 179 6.95 -24.55 11.56
CA THR A 179 7.10 -25.48 12.67
C THR A 179 5.90 -25.39 13.60
N LYS A 180 5.37 -26.54 14.02
CA LYS A 180 4.32 -26.63 15.05
C LYS A 180 4.82 -25.99 16.34
N GLU A 181 4.58 -24.70 16.49
CA GLU A 181 4.77 -24.03 17.77
C GLU A 181 3.75 -24.53 18.78
N SER A 182 4.19 -24.73 20.02
CA SER A 182 3.25 -24.95 21.12
C SER A 182 2.37 -23.68 21.25
N GLU A 183 1.12 -23.85 21.68
CA GLU A 183 0.20 -22.71 21.95
C GLU A 183 0.86 -21.64 22.82
N PHE A 184 1.78 -22.04 23.70
CA PHE A 184 2.54 -21.14 24.57
C PHE A 184 3.54 -20.25 23.79
N GLU A 185 4.23 -20.79 22.80
CA GLU A 185 5.15 -20.01 21.96
C GLU A 185 4.39 -19.05 21.05
N ALA A 186 3.20 -19.45 20.55
CA ALA A 186 2.30 -18.55 19.81
C ALA A 186 1.84 -17.37 20.69
N ILE A 187 1.45 -17.63 21.94
CA ILE A 187 1.09 -16.58 22.91
C ILE A 187 2.29 -15.69 23.24
N LEU A 188 3.48 -16.26 23.41
CA LEU A 188 4.70 -15.48 23.66
C LEU A 188 5.08 -14.59 22.48
N LYS A 189 4.93 -15.08 21.24
CA LYS A 189 5.15 -14.28 20.02
C LYS A 189 4.10 -13.18 19.90
N GLU A 190 2.85 -13.47 20.20
CA GLU A 190 1.79 -12.49 20.24
C GLU A 190 2.07 -11.39 21.27
N VAL A 191 2.46 -11.75 22.49
CA VAL A 191 2.87 -10.80 23.53
C VAL A 191 4.11 -9.99 23.11
N GLN A 192 5.08 -10.61 22.44
CA GLN A 192 6.27 -9.92 21.91
C GLN A 192 5.92 -9.03 20.71
N PHE A 193 4.97 -9.45 19.88
CA PHE A 193 4.40 -8.64 18.79
C PHE A 193 3.67 -7.41 19.36
N TRP A 194 2.81 -7.59 20.35
CA TRP A 194 2.13 -6.50 21.05
C TRP A 194 3.12 -5.57 21.76
N ARG A 195 4.16 -6.09 22.43
CA ARG A 195 5.21 -5.27 23.02
C ARG A 195 5.96 -4.45 21.96
N ARG A 196 6.37 -5.06 20.85
CA ARG A 196 7.04 -4.34 19.73
C ARG A 196 6.12 -3.34 19.07
N ASN A 197 4.83 -3.63 18.97
CA ASN A 197 3.86 -2.69 18.42
C ASN A 197 3.51 -1.58 19.42
N ILE A 198 3.46 -1.85 20.71
CA ILE A 198 3.33 -0.82 21.75
C ILE A 198 4.57 0.11 21.74
N GLU A 199 5.77 -0.41 21.54
CA GLU A 199 6.96 0.41 21.34
C GLU A 199 6.94 1.17 20.00
N ARG A 200 6.33 0.63 18.94
CA ARG A 200 6.08 1.33 17.66
C ARG A 200 4.96 2.37 17.74
N ILE A 201 4.07 2.29 18.71
CA ILE A 201 3.02 3.31 18.99
C ILE A 201 3.61 4.50 19.79
N ARG A 202 4.95 4.58 20.00
CA ARG A 202 5.53 5.84 20.47
C ARG A 202 5.23 6.92 19.45
N MET A 203 4.34 7.83 19.83
CA MET A 203 3.93 8.97 19.03
C MET A 203 4.62 10.22 19.56
N PHE A 204 5.16 11.02 18.67
CA PHE A 204 5.92 12.22 19.01
C PHE A 204 5.36 13.43 18.28
N ASN A 205 5.28 14.56 18.97
CA ASN A 205 4.95 15.86 18.40
C ASN A 205 5.90 16.96 18.92
N ASP A 206 7.02 16.54 19.48
CA ASP A 206 8.05 17.41 20.07
C ASP A 206 9.05 17.96 19.05
N TYR A 207 8.73 17.82 17.76
CA TYR A 207 9.57 18.41 16.72
C TYR A 207 9.51 19.95 16.76
N PRO A 208 10.64 20.62 16.44
CA PRO A 208 10.75 22.07 16.44
C PRO A 208 9.71 22.74 15.56
N GLU A 209 9.29 23.93 15.92
CA GLU A 209 8.32 24.72 15.13
C GLU A 209 8.81 24.96 13.68
N ALA A 210 10.12 25.05 13.49
CA ALA A 210 10.73 25.15 12.16
C ALA A 210 10.34 24.00 11.23
N VAL A 211 10.08 22.77 11.74
CA VAL A 211 9.60 21.63 10.95
C VAL A 211 8.19 21.92 10.41
N SER A 212 7.31 22.42 11.26
CA SER A 212 5.95 22.77 10.89
C SER A 212 5.90 23.93 9.90
N ASN A 213 6.73 24.95 10.12
CA ASN A 213 6.84 26.11 9.23
C ASN A 213 7.37 25.72 7.84
N ASN A 214 8.37 24.83 7.79
CA ASN A 214 8.85 24.29 6.51
C ASN A 214 7.75 23.49 5.78
N ALA A 215 7.00 22.66 6.50
CA ALA A 215 5.91 21.90 5.90
C ALA A 215 4.82 22.82 5.34
N LYS A 216 4.40 23.87 6.09
CA LYS A 216 3.46 24.89 5.62
C LYS A 216 3.97 25.58 4.36
N ARG A 217 5.22 26.05 4.36
CA ARG A 217 5.86 26.65 3.19
C ARG A 217 5.88 25.69 1.99
N GLY A 218 6.20 24.41 2.23
CA GLY A 218 6.16 23.39 1.18
C GLY A 218 4.77 23.20 0.59
N ILE A 219 3.71 23.24 1.40
CA ILE A 219 2.32 23.17 0.94
C ILE A 219 1.98 24.39 0.07
N GLU A 220 2.31 25.60 0.53
CA GLU A 220 2.06 26.85 -0.19
C GLU A 220 2.77 26.88 -1.55
N LEU A 221 4.06 26.51 -1.58
CA LEU A 221 4.83 26.42 -2.82
C LEU A 221 4.26 25.36 -3.77
N ASN A 222 3.93 24.18 -3.26
CA ASN A 222 3.34 23.14 -4.08
C ASN A 222 2.02 23.60 -4.72
N GLN A 223 1.16 24.31 -3.97
CA GLN A 223 -0.07 24.91 -4.50
C GLN A 223 0.23 25.97 -5.54
N LYS A 224 1.16 26.91 -5.25
CA LYS A 224 1.59 27.98 -6.16
C LYS A 224 2.07 27.45 -7.51
N TYR A 225 2.76 26.31 -7.52
CA TYR A 225 3.28 25.68 -8.73
C TYR A 225 2.40 24.51 -9.26
N GLY A 226 1.11 24.49 -8.95
CA GLY A 226 0.11 23.63 -9.58
C GLY A 226 0.05 22.22 -9.01
N ASN A 227 0.47 21.98 -7.78
CA ASN A 227 0.40 20.70 -7.05
C ASN A 227 1.15 19.52 -7.72
N LYS A 228 2.21 19.81 -8.49
CA LYS A 228 2.94 18.81 -9.29
C LYS A 228 4.09 18.13 -8.56
N CYS A 229 4.57 18.73 -7.46
CA CYS A 229 5.82 18.33 -6.81
C CYS A 229 5.64 17.39 -5.61
N ALA A 230 4.41 16.96 -5.30
CA ALA A 230 4.14 16.13 -4.13
C ALA A 230 3.35 14.88 -4.49
N THR A 231 3.84 13.74 -4.04
CA THR A 231 3.04 12.52 -3.97
C THR A 231 1.90 12.67 -2.95
N ARG A 232 0.91 11.79 -2.98
CA ARG A 232 -0.17 11.76 -1.96
C ARG A 232 0.42 11.63 -0.55
N VAL A 233 1.40 10.74 -0.37
CA VAL A 233 2.08 10.52 0.92
C VAL A 233 2.81 11.80 1.36
N GLY A 234 3.53 12.46 0.47
CA GLY A 234 4.20 13.73 0.77
C GLY A 234 3.24 14.82 1.20
N ARG A 235 2.06 14.93 0.57
CA ARG A 235 1.01 15.89 0.98
C ARG A 235 0.44 15.57 2.35
N LEU A 236 0.10 14.30 2.61
CA LEU A 236 -0.38 13.86 3.92
C LEU A 236 0.64 14.17 5.02
N ARG A 237 1.91 13.84 4.77
CA ARG A 237 2.99 14.14 5.71
C ARG A 237 3.11 15.63 5.99
N ALA A 238 3.08 16.45 4.95
CA ALA A 238 3.13 17.89 5.09
C ALA A 238 1.98 18.43 5.95
N THR A 239 0.76 17.93 5.76
CA THR A 239 -0.41 18.32 6.56
C THR A 239 -0.22 17.93 8.04
N THR A 240 0.22 16.67 8.30
CA THR A 240 0.52 16.19 9.66
C THR A 240 1.53 17.11 10.37
N LEU A 241 2.65 17.42 9.70
CA LEU A 241 3.70 18.26 10.27
C LEU A 241 3.27 19.72 10.43
N ALA A 242 2.52 20.27 9.46
CA ALA A 242 2.01 21.64 9.50
C ALA A 242 1.04 21.86 10.67
N ASN A 243 0.22 20.86 10.98
CA ASN A 243 -0.74 20.87 12.09
C ASN A 243 -0.11 20.54 13.44
N ARG A 244 1.14 20.15 13.49
CA ARG A 244 1.83 19.64 14.69
C ARG A 244 1.17 18.39 15.27
N ASP A 245 0.60 17.55 14.40
CA ASP A 245 0.05 16.27 14.78
C ASP A 245 1.19 15.30 15.19
N THR A 246 0.83 14.25 15.93
CA THR A 246 1.78 13.23 16.35
C THR A 246 2.28 12.38 15.17
N VAL A 247 3.54 11.97 15.24
CA VAL A 247 4.18 11.08 14.26
C VAL A 247 4.73 9.83 14.95
N SER A 248 4.56 8.67 14.35
CA SER A 248 5.08 7.41 14.86
C SER A 248 6.58 7.24 14.59
N VAL A 249 7.23 6.29 15.28
CA VAL A 249 8.64 5.91 15.02
C VAL A 249 8.84 5.53 13.55
N ALA A 250 7.90 4.79 12.96
CA ALA A 250 7.97 4.41 11.54
C ALA A 250 7.98 5.64 10.62
N ILE A 251 7.19 6.65 10.95
CA ILE A 251 7.17 7.93 10.23
C ILE A 251 8.51 8.65 10.37
N ILE A 252 9.06 8.70 11.57
CA ILE A 252 10.35 9.38 11.85
C ILE A 252 11.47 8.70 11.05
N LYS A 253 11.50 7.36 10.99
CA LYS A 253 12.45 6.61 10.15
C LYS A 253 12.34 6.99 8.68
N ARG A 254 11.12 7.11 8.16
CA ARG A 254 10.90 7.52 6.77
C ARG A 254 11.28 8.97 6.53
N MET A 255 11.00 9.87 7.48
CA MET A 255 11.45 11.26 7.40
C MET A 255 12.96 11.32 7.28
N TYR A 256 13.68 10.67 8.17
CA TYR A 256 15.15 10.61 8.14
C TYR A 256 15.67 10.03 6.83
N SER A 257 15.17 8.84 6.46
CA SER A 257 15.59 8.15 5.23
C SER A 257 15.32 8.97 3.96
N TYR A 258 14.18 9.64 3.87
CA TYR A 258 13.84 10.49 2.73
C TYR A 258 14.69 11.76 2.71
N LEU A 259 14.71 12.51 3.82
CA LEU A 259 15.35 13.81 3.91
C LEU A 259 16.86 13.73 3.72
N SER A 260 17.51 12.68 4.24
CA SER A 260 18.97 12.48 4.07
C SER A 260 19.36 12.31 2.59
N ARG A 261 18.51 11.69 1.77
CA ARG A 261 18.76 11.56 0.32
C ARG A 261 18.32 12.80 -0.46
N ALA A 262 17.22 13.43 -0.02
CA ALA A 262 16.63 14.56 -0.73
C ALA A 262 17.37 15.88 -0.48
N GLU A 263 18.19 15.97 0.55
CA GLU A 263 18.98 17.18 0.86
C GLU A 263 19.87 17.61 -0.31
N ALA A 264 20.40 16.66 -1.09
CA ALA A 264 21.21 16.94 -2.27
C ALA A 264 20.46 17.68 -3.40
N TYR A 265 19.13 17.62 -3.40
CA TYR A 265 18.25 18.25 -4.39
C TYR A 265 17.58 19.52 -3.86
N TYR A 266 17.92 19.93 -2.65
CA TYR A 266 17.38 21.14 -2.03
C TYR A 266 18.20 22.35 -2.45
N ASP A 267 17.56 23.29 -3.15
CA ASP A 267 18.12 24.57 -3.52
C ASP A 267 17.23 25.70 -2.98
N GLU A 268 17.75 26.42 -1.97
CA GLU A 268 17.01 27.52 -1.34
C GLU A 268 16.73 28.68 -2.28
N SER A 269 17.56 28.83 -3.33
CA SER A 269 17.40 29.89 -4.35
C SER A 269 16.35 29.56 -5.41
N ASP A 270 15.99 28.27 -5.57
CA ASP A 270 14.94 27.85 -6.53
C ASP A 270 13.73 27.28 -5.80
N GLU A 271 12.78 28.15 -5.47
CA GLU A 271 11.51 27.77 -4.85
C GLU A 271 10.58 27.02 -5.78
N SER A 272 10.84 27.01 -7.08
CA SER A 272 9.99 26.33 -8.08
C SER A 272 10.42 24.88 -8.30
N ALA A 273 11.63 24.51 -7.90
CA ALA A 273 12.15 23.16 -8.07
C ALA A 273 11.37 22.14 -7.23
N CYS A 274 10.94 21.07 -7.84
CA CYS A 274 10.24 19.99 -7.12
C CYS A 274 11.09 19.34 -6.02
N GLY A 275 12.41 19.32 -6.16
CA GLY A 275 13.32 18.88 -5.11
C GLY A 275 13.18 19.72 -3.85
N THR A 276 13.22 21.05 -4.01
CA THR A 276 13.05 22.04 -2.92
C THR A 276 11.68 21.91 -2.26
N ILE A 277 10.61 21.92 -3.07
CA ILE A 277 9.22 21.80 -2.57
C ILE A 277 9.04 20.49 -1.80
N SER A 278 9.42 19.36 -2.38
CA SER A 278 9.29 18.06 -1.73
C SER A 278 10.09 17.95 -0.44
N PHE A 279 11.30 18.51 -0.38
CA PHE A 279 12.12 18.53 0.82
C PHE A 279 11.44 19.34 1.94
N LEU A 280 10.87 20.48 1.62
CA LEU A 280 10.13 21.32 2.58
C LEU A 280 8.87 20.63 3.10
N LEU A 281 8.12 19.92 2.25
CA LEU A 281 6.92 19.15 2.63
C LEU A 281 7.21 18.11 3.74
N TRP A 282 8.42 17.58 3.81
CA TRP A 282 8.85 16.63 4.82
C TRP A 282 9.54 17.29 6.03
N GLY A 283 9.49 18.63 6.13
CA GLY A 283 10.01 19.39 7.26
C GLY A 283 11.39 20.01 7.04
N GLY A 284 11.98 19.86 5.86
CA GLY A 284 13.27 20.47 5.47
C GLY A 284 14.43 20.05 6.35
N LYS A 285 15.50 20.86 6.39
CA LYS A 285 16.69 20.62 7.21
C LYS A 285 16.37 20.47 8.71
N ALA A 286 15.33 21.15 9.20
CA ALA A 286 14.90 21.01 10.58
C ALA A 286 14.29 19.62 10.85
N GLY A 287 13.50 19.11 9.89
CA GLY A 287 12.92 17.77 9.93
C GLY A 287 14.00 16.69 9.89
N LEU A 288 15.01 16.85 9.03
CA LEU A 288 16.15 15.93 8.96
C LEU A 288 16.87 15.83 10.32
N ARG A 289 17.28 16.97 10.86
CA ARG A 289 18.00 16.99 12.15
C ARG A 289 17.19 16.44 13.30
N TRP A 290 15.90 16.80 13.38
CA TRP A 290 15.04 16.31 14.44
C TRP A 290 14.83 14.78 14.32
N SER A 291 14.53 14.28 13.13
CA SER A 291 14.28 12.84 12.92
C SER A 291 15.54 12.01 13.22
N GLU A 292 16.72 12.47 12.84
CA GLU A 292 18.00 11.84 13.21
C GLU A 292 18.21 11.81 14.72
N SER A 293 18.06 12.97 15.38
CA SER A 293 18.24 13.09 16.83
C SER A 293 17.24 12.20 17.58
N LYS A 294 15.97 12.20 17.15
CA LYS A 294 14.93 11.40 17.79
C LYS A 294 15.18 9.91 17.63
N LEU A 295 15.62 9.46 16.46
CA LEU A 295 15.94 8.04 16.24
C LEU A 295 17.13 7.59 17.10
N LYS A 296 18.15 8.45 17.25
CA LYS A 296 19.28 8.18 18.18
C LYS A 296 18.82 8.12 19.63
N GLU A 297 17.96 9.07 20.05
CA GLU A 297 17.41 9.11 21.42
C GLU A 297 16.65 7.84 21.80
N ILE A 298 15.89 7.27 20.84
CA ILE A 298 15.07 6.08 21.08
C ILE A 298 15.77 4.76 20.73
N GLY A 299 17.05 4.80 20.31
CA GLY A 299 17.85 3.62 19.98
C GLY A 299 17.50 2.93 18.66
N GLU A 300 17.00 3.71 17.69
CA GLU A 300 16.53 3.21 16.39
C GLU A 300 17.41 3.64 15.19
N LEU A 301 18.54 4.32 15.50
CA LEU A 301 19.60 4.73 14.56
C LEU A 301 20.99 4.48 15.18
#